data_1e39f22ead96eb88f7e76c0de1214872
#
_entry.id   1e39f22ead96eb88f7e76c0de1214872
#
_cell.length_a   1.000
_cell.length_b   1.000
_cell.length_c   1.000
_cell.angle_alpha   90.00
_cell.angle_beta   90.00
_cell.angle_gamma   90.00
#
_symmetry.space_group_name_H-M   'P 1'
#
loop_
_entity.id
_entity.type
_entity.pdbx_description
1 polymer ?
#
loop_
_entity_poly.entity_id
_entity_poly.type
_entity_poly.pdbx_seq_one_letter_code
_entity_poly.pdbx_strand_id
1 'polypeptide(L)'
;MPRNDDDISSSTPDLIGLPTHPVLRSLDAMPLPRASHDRLDGEYDALRVASLALSRPLTNETIVVASDIDGCGLGLIAIRNTPTSAQSVDALRLIIARQTLMFGDTPAIAAVTVLSVLRQGFADVHDSRIDLLMREFAAARVSLDRWFCIDEQLKSVDVETLAVLPH
;
A
#
# COMPACT_ATOMS: atom_id res chain seq x y z
N MET A 1 -10.31 37.37 51.65
CA MET A 1 -9.41 36.38 51.06
C MET A 1 -10.04 35.88 49.76
N PRO A 2 -9.63 36.38 48.65
CA PRO A 2 -10.12 35.82 47.38
C PRO A 2 -9.34 34.56 47.05
N ARG A 3 -10.07 33.49 46.70
CA ARG A 3 -9.52 32.25 46.16
C ARG A 3 -9.14 32.53 44.71
N ASN A 4 -7.86 32.27 44.38
CA ASN A 4 -7.42 32.15 43.01
C ASN A 4 -7.88 30.79 42.49
N ASP A 5 -8.83 30.79 41.63
CA ASP A 5 -9.09 29.65 40.75
C ASP A 5 -8.06 29.75 39.61
N ASP A 6 -6.98 28.97 39.75
CA ASP A 6 -6.06 28.76 38.63
C ASP A 6 -6.76 27.83 37.62
N ASP A 7 -7.35 28.49 36.65
CA ASP A 7 -7.82 27.90 35.42
C ASP A 7 -6.62 27.32 34.67
N ILE A 8 -6.34 26.05 34.93
CA ILE A 8 -5.42 25.27 34.10
C ILE A 8 -6.15 24.99 32.80
N SER A 9 -6.12 25.97 31.93
CA SER A 9 -6.46 25.80 30.52
C SER A 9 -5.44 24.81 29.95
N SER A 10 -5.81 23.52 29.91
CA SER A 10 -5.06 22.50 29.18
C SER A 10 -5.24 22.78 27.67
N SER A 11 -4.39 23.65 27.16
CA SER A 11 -4.20 23.79 25.73
C SER A 11 -3.63 22.48 25.22
N THR A 12 -4.50 21.61 24.71
CA THR A 12 -4.13 20.57 23.79
C THR A 12 -3.32 21.25 22.67
N PRO A 13 -2.06 20.86 22.41
CA PRO A 13 -1.34 21.45 21.30
C PRO A 13 -2.14 21.18 20.05
N ASP A 14 -2.64 22.21 19.44
CA ASP A 14 -3.25 22.18 18.12
C ASP A 14 -2.26 21.48 17.17
N LEU A 15 -2.55 20.24 16.80
CA LEU A 15 -1.91 19.53 15.69
C LEU A 15 -2.36 20.15 14.35
N ILE A 16 -2.61 21.44 14.36
CA ILE A 16 -2.98 22.24 13.20
C ILE A 16 -1.69 22.48 12.44
N GLY A 17 -1.51 21.73 11.35
CA GLY A 17 -0.70 22.20 10.26
C GLY A 17 0.46 21.38 9.75
N LEU A 18 0.53 20.07 9.98
CA LEU A 18 1.34 19.26 9.06
C LEU A 18 0.58 19.21 7.72
N PRO A 19 1.18 19.68 6.61
CA PRO A 19 0.49 19.64 5.31
C PRO A 19 0.18 18.19 4.97
N THR A 20 -1.11 17.84 5.02
CA THR A 20 -1.57 16.51 4.61
C THR A 20 -1.33 16.38 3.12
N HIS A 21 -0.57 15.38 2.71
CA HIS A 21 -0.31 15.12 1.30
C HIS A 21 -1.65 15.02 0.54
N PRO A 22 -1.83 15.72 -0.61
CA PRO A 22 -3.11 15.74 -1.34
C PRO A 22 -3.66 14.36 -1.65
N VAL A 23 -2.78 13.40 -1.99
CA VAL A 23 -3.15 12.01 -2.25
C VAL A 23 -3.77 11.35 -1.02
N LEU A 24 -3.25 11.58 0.19
CA LEU A 24 -3.83 11.02 1.41
C LEU A 24 -5.26 11.51 1.63
N ARG A 25 -5.53 12.80 1.37
CA ARG A 25 -6.89 13.36 1.47
C ARG A 25 -7.83 12.69 0.46
N SER A 26 -7.37 12.48 -0.77
CA SER A 26 -8.16 11.78 -1.79
C SER A 26 -8.46 10.35 -1.40
N LEU A 27 -7.47 9.61 -0.91
CA LEU A 27 -7.65 8.23 -0.46
C LEU A 27 -8.57 8.14 0.77
N ASP A 28 -8.44 9.06 1.73
CA ASP A 28 -9.28 9.10 2.93
C ASP A 28 -10.74 9.43 2.62
N ALA A 29 -11.02 10.12 1.51
CA ALA A 29 -12.36 10.40 1.04
C ALA A 29 -13.05 9.20 0.36
N MET A 30 -12.30 8.16 -0.03
CA MET A 30 -12.88 6.97 -0.64
C MET A 30 -13.59 6.11 0.41
N PRO A 31 -14.71 5.43 0.06
CA PRO A 31 -15.37 4.49 0.96
C PRO A 31 -14.43 3.33 1.30
N LEU A 32 -14.47 2.90 2.56
CA LEU A 32 -13.68 1.76 3.03
C LEU A 32 -14.50 0.48 2.87
N PRO A 33 -13.98 -0.55 2.19
CA PRO A 33 -14.60 -1.86 2.14
C PRO A 33 -14.76 -2.46 3.54
N ARG A 34 -15.89 -3.12 3.82
CA ARG A 34 -16.13 -3.78 5.10
C ARG A 34 -15.34 -5.08 5.18
N ALA A 35 -14.54 -5.22 6.23
CA ALA A 35 -13.77 -6.43 6.46
C ALA A 35 -14.65 -7.68 6.47
N SER A 36 -14.22 -8.75 5.82
CA SER A 36 -14.87 -10.05 5.74
C SER A 36 -16.26 -10.08 5.05
N HIS A 37 -16.71 -8.95 4.49
CA HIS A 37 -18.00 -8.84 3.84
C HIS A 37 -17.92 -8.37 2.40
N ASP A 38 -17.09 -7.37 2.15
CA ASP A 38 -16.98 -6.78 0.83
C ASP A 38 -15.80 -7.38 0.08
N ARG A 39 -15.98 -7.61 -1.21
CA ARG A 39 -14.91 -8.01 -2.11
C ARG A 39 -14.06 -6.77 -2.46
N LEU A 40 -12.78 -7.01 -2.70
CA LEU A 40 -11.85 -5.96 -3.16
C LEU A 40 -11.76 -5.93 -4.69
N ASP A 41 -12.90 -6.00 -5.37
CA ASP A 41 -12.98 -6.08 -6.83
C ASP A 41 -13.22 -4.72 -7.52
N GLY A 42 -13.58 -3.70 -6.76
CA GLY A 42 -13.61 -2.33 -7.24
C GLY A 42 -12.20 -1.81 -7.55
N GLU A 43 -12.11 -0.86 -8.50
CA GLU A 43 -10.82 -0.34 -8.99
C GLU A 43 -9.91 0.15 -7.85
N TYR A 44 -10.49 0.76 -6.81
CA TYR A 44 -9.76 1.39 -5.72
C TYR A 44 -9.98 0.73 -4.35
N ASP A 45 -10.72 -0.37 -4.26
CA ASP A 45 -11.03 -0.99 -2.98
C ASP A 45 -9.77 -1.43 -2.23
N ALA A 46 -8.90 -2.18 -2.90
CA ALA A 46 -7.63 -2.61 -2.33
C ALA A 46 -6.68 -1.43 -2.07
N LEU A 47 -6.69 -0.40 -2.93
CA LEU A 47 -5.93 0.82 -2.72
C LEU A 47 -6.37 1.54 -1.44
N ARG A 48 -7.68 1.64 -1.21
CA ARG A 48 -8.22 2.24 0.02
C ARG A 48 -7.80 1.46 1.27
N VAL A 49 -7.81 0.13 1.20
CA VAL A 49 -7.30 -0.72 2.29
C VAL A 49 -5.80 -0.50 2.50
N ALA A 50 -5.01 -0.49 1.41
CA ALA A 50 -3.56 -0.24 1.48
C ALA A 50 -3.25 1.11 2.14
N SER A 51 -4.05 2.14 1.86
CA SER A 51 -3.84 3.49 2.40
C SER A 51 -3.92 3.56 3.92
N LEU A 52 -4.60 2.63 4.57
CA LEU A 52 -4.66 2.55 6.05
C LEU A 52 -3.33 2.22 6.68
N ALA A 53 -2.46 1.51 5.96
CA ALA A 53 -1.13 1.13 6.44
C ALA A 53 -0.04 2.17 6.14
N LEU A 54 -0.36 3.22 5.39
CA LEU A 54 0.59 4.27 5.05
C LEU A 54 1.03 5.06 6.27
N SER A 55 2.32 5.36 6.32
CA SER A 55 2.89 6.27 7.31
C SER A 55 2.38 7.70 7.09
N ARG A 56 2.14 8.41 8.16
CA ARG A 56 1.72 9.82 8.15
C ARG A 56 2.66 10.67 9.01
N PRO A 57 3.51 11.52 8.40
CA PRO A 57 3.62 11.84 6.97
C PRO A 57 4.13 10.68 6.14
N LEU A 58 3.92 10.76 4.81
CA LEU A 58 4.35 9.72 3.87
C LEU A 58 5.87 9.51 3.91
N THR A 59 6.26 8.25 3.95
CA THR A 59 7.65 7.80 3.83
C THR A 59 7.78 6.81 2.68
N ASN A 60 9.01 6.51 2.24
CA ASN A 60 9.23 5.47 1.24
C ASN A 60 8.87 4.10 1.81
N GLU A 61 7.83 3.50 1.27
CA GLU A 61 7.31 2.22 1.74
C GLU A 61 6.51 1.50 0.65
N THR A 62 6.38 0.19 0.80
CA THR A 62 5.59 -0.66 -0.10
C THR A 62 4.55 -1.41 0.71
N ILE A 63 3.28 -1.22 0.37
CA ILE A 63 2.16 -1.90 0.98
C ILE A 63 1.64 -2.95 0.01
N VAL A 64 1.43 -4.16 0.50
CA VAL A 64 0.86 -5.27 -0.28
C VAL A 64 -0.43 -5.71 0.38
N VAL A 65 -1.52 -5.68 -0.36
CA VAL A 65 -2.83 -6.20 0.05
C VAL A 65 -3.05 -7.52 -0.65
N ALA A 66 -3.27 -8.57 0.11
CA ALA A 66 -3.54 -9.92 -0.40
C ALA A 66 -5.04 -10.23 -0.37
N SER A 67 -5.53 -10.90 -1.40
CA SER A 67 -6.90 -11.40 -1.49
C SER A 67 -6.95 -12.87 -1.90
N ASP A 68 -8.03 -13.53 -1.53
CA ASP A 68 -8.33 -14.92 -1.91
C ASP A 68 -8.98 -15.02 -3.29
N ILE A 69 -9.33 -16.25 -3.68
CA ILE A 69 -9.96 -16.53 -4.98
C ILE A 69 -11.35 -15.88 -5.13
N ASP A 70 -12.01 -15.60 -4.03
CA ASP A 70 -13.31 -14.93 -4.01
C ASP A 70 -13.17 -13.39 -4.03
N GLY A 71 -11.95 -12.89 -4.00
CA GLY A 71 -11.62 -11.46 -3.97
C GLY A 71 -11.74 -10.83 -2.57
N CYS A 72 -11.87 -11.63 -1.52
CA CYS A 72 -11.91 -11.12 -0.15
C CYS A 72 -10.51 -10.84 0.38
N GLY A 73 -10.35 -9.75 1.12
CA GLY A 73 -9.07 -9.38 1.71
C GLY A 73 -8.62 -10.38 2.78
N LEU A 74 -7.41 -10.90 2.65
CA LEU A 74 -6.77 -11.81 3.61
C LEU A 74 -5.90 -11.08 4.62
N GLY A 75 -5.28 -10.00 4.20
CA GLY A 75 -4.37 -9.23 5.03
C GLY A 75 -3.57 -8.24 4.22
N LEU A 76 -2.80 -7.43 4.93
CA LEU A 76 -1.88 -6.49 4.33
C LEU A 76 -0.51 -6.57 5.02
N ILE A 77 0.54 -6.27 4.24
CA ILE A 77 1.94 -6.19 4.71
C ILE A 77 2.48 -4.84 4.31
N ALA A 78 3.09 -4.15 5.27
CA ALA A 78 3.81 -2.91 5.04
C ALA A 78 5.32 -3.15 5.14
N ILE A 79 6.06 -2.90 4.05
CA ILE A 79 7.51 -2.94 4.03
C ILE A 79 8.01 -1.49 4.06
N ARG A 80 8.70 -1.16 5.13
CA ARG A 80 9.27 0.17 5.33
C ARG A 80 10.64 0.30 4.66
N ASN A 81 10.99 1.54 4.35
CA ASN A 81 12.30 1.88 3.80
C ASN A 81 12.61 1.19 2.46
N THR A 82 11.67 1.31 1.52
CA THR A 82 11.84 0.92 0.11
C THR A 82 11.93 2.17 -0.77
N PRO A 83 13.06 2.91 -0.76
CA PRO A 83 13.16 4.20 -1.42
C PRO A 83 13.18 4.14 -2.94
N THR A 84 13.43 2.98 -3.53
CA THR A 84 13.49 2.80 -4.99
C THR A 84 12.48 1.78 -5.49
N SER A 85 12.07 1.93 -6.76
CA SER A 85 11.20 0.94 -7.44
C SER A 85 11.83 -0.46 -7.46
N ALA A 86 13.14 -0.57 -7.66
CA ALA A 86 13.84 -1.84 -7.60
C ALA A 86 13.72 -2.52 -6.22
N GLN A 87 13.81 -1.75 -5.13
CA GLN A 87 13.60 -2.28 -3.78
C GLN A 87 12.16 -2.68 -3.51
N SER A 88 11.18 -1.94 -4.07
CA SER A 88 9.77 -2.36 -4.03
C SER A 88 9.57 -3.69 -4.73
N VAL A 89 10.17 -3.89 -5.91
CA VAL A 89 10.14 -5.17 -6.64
C VAL A 89 10.75 -6.30 -5.80
N ASP A 90 11.94 -6.07 -5.23
CA ASP A 90 12.62 -7.09 -4.43
C ASP A 90 11.83 -7.44 -3.15
N ALA A 91 11.22 -6.45 -2.51
CA ALA A 91 10.34 -6.67 -1.35
C ALA A 91 9.12 -7.52 -1.72
N LEU A 92 8.48 -7.22 -2.86
CA LEU A 92 7.33 -7.97 -3.33
C LEU A 92 7.69 -9.42 -3.66
N ARG A 93 8.83 -9.64 -4.33
CA ARG A 93 9.35 -11.00 -4.59
C ARG A 93 9.54 -11.79 -3.30
N LEU A 94 10.12 -11.16 -2.28
CA LEU A 94 10.33 -11.82 -0.98
C LEU A 94 9.00 -12.22 -0.32
N ILE A 95 7.99 -11.37 -0.38
CA ILE A 95 6.65 -11.67 0.15
C ILE A 95 6.04 -12.88 -0.57
N ILE A 96 6.05 -12.87 -1.90
CA ILE A 96 5.46 -13.95 -2.70
C ILE A 96 6.21 -15.26 -2.49
N ALA A 97 7.53 -15.24 -2.44
CA ALA A 97 8.32 -16.43 -2.16
C ALA A 97 8.09 -17.03 -0.75
N ARG A 98 7.59 -16.23 0.18
CA ARG A 98 7.36 -16.61 1.58
C ARG A 98 5.90 -16.53 2.01
N GLN A 99 4.96 -16.48 1.06
CA GLN A 99 3.55 -16.27 1.34
C GLN A 99 2.98 -17.27 2.37
N THR A 100 3.36 -18.55 2.26
CA THR A 100 2.93 -19.60 3.19
C THR A 100 3.33 -19.31 4.63
N LEU A 101 4.54 -18.76 4.84
CA LEU A 101 5.02 -18.40 6.18
C LEU A 101 4.28 -17.18 6.74
N MET A 102 3.84 -16.27 5.88
CA MET A 102 3.25 -14.99 6.28
C MET A 102 1.73 -15.06 6.45
N PHE A 103 1.05 -15.81 5.59
CA PHE A 103 -0.41 -15.87 5.54
C PHE A 103 -0.97 -17.27 5.87
N GLY A 104 -0.11 -18.26 6.05
CA GLY A 104 -0.52 -19.65 6.23
C GLY A 104 -0.94 -20.33 4.92
N ASP A 105 -1.38 -21.58 5.04
CA ASP A 105 -1.73 -22.39 3.87
C ASP A 105 -3.19 -22.21 3.43
N THR A 106 -4.05 -21.67 4.30
CA THR A 106 -5.47 -21.58 4.02
C THR A 106 -6.09 -20.33 4.69
N PRO A 107 -6.83 -19.51 3.95
CA PRO A 107 -7.01 -19.56 2.50
C PRO A 107 -5.76 -19.15 1.74
N ALA A 108 -5.53 -19.75 0.58
CA ALA A 108 -4.41 -19.38 -0.27
C ALA A 108 -4.58 -17.98 -0.87
N ILE A 109 -3.50 -17.22 -0.97
CA ILE A 109 -3.50 -15.96 -1.72
C ILE A 109 -3.75 -16.29 -3.19
N ALA A 110 -4.73 -15.60 -3.79
CA ALA A 110 -4.99 -15.67 -5.22
C ALA A 110 -4.48 -14.44 -5.97
N ALA A 111 -4.55 -13.27 -5.34
CA ALA A 111 -4.14 -12.02 -5.96
C ALA A 111 -3.55 -11.03 -4.94
N VAL A 112 -2.74 -10.11 -5.43
CA VAL A 112 -2.23 -8.99 -4.64
C VAL A 112 -2.40 -7.66 -5.39
N THR A 113 -2.63 -6.61 -4.60
CA THR A 113 -2.53 -5.22 -5.03
C THR A 113 -1.41 -4.54 -4.26
N VAL A 114 -0.59 -3.77 -4.97
CA VAL A 114 0.59 -3.11 -4.42
C VAL A 114 0.39 -1.59 -4.42
N LEU A 115 0.81 -0.96 -3.34
CA LEU A 115 0.92 0.50 -3.24
C LEU A 115 2.34 0.86 -2.79
N SER A 116 3.11 1.47 -3.67
CA SER A 116 4.47 1.95 -3.38
C SER A 116 4.47 3.46 -3.19
N VAL A 117 5.08 3.94 -2.10
CA VAL A 117 5.36 5.36 -1.90
C VAL A 117 6.85 5.58 -2.18
N LEU A 118 7.13 6.30 -3.26
CA LEU A 118 8.49 6.54 -3.76
C LEU A 118 8.65 8.05 -3.98
N ARG A 119 9.18 8.75 -3.00
CA ARG A 119 9.32 10.22 -3.03
C ARG A 119 10.16 10.74 -4.20
N GLN A 120 11.04 9.91 -4.75
CA GLN A 120 11.84 10.21 -5.94
C GLN A 120 11.19 9.74 -7.25
N GLY A 121 9.96 9.21 -7.16
CA GLY A 121 9.25 8.65 -8.30
C GLY A 121 9.60 7.20 -8.60
N PHE A 122 8.79 6.61 -9.48
CA PHE A 122 9.01 5.26 -9.99
C PHE A 122 9.98 5.35 -11.17
N ALA A 123 11.15 4.74 -11.04
CA ALA A 123 12.15 4.66 -12.10
C ALA A 123 12.05 3.32 -12.84
N ASP A 124 12.59 3.28 -14.04
CA ASP A 124 12.67 2.04 -14.82
C ASP A 124 13.36 0.93 -14.03
N VAL A 125 12.75 -0.23 -14.05
CA VAL A 125 13.28 -1.43 -13.44
C VAL A 125 13.90 -2.29 -14.54
N HIS A 126 15.07 -2.86 -14.26
CA HIS A 126 15.76 -3.69 -15.23
C HIS A 126 14.93 -4.92 -15.60
N ASP A 127 14.84 -5.26 -16.88
CA ASP A 127 14.02 -6.35 -17.43
C ASP A 127 14.22 -7.68 -16.69
N SER A 128 15.44 -8.02 -16.32
CA SER A 128 15.73 -9.26 -15.58
C SER A 128 15.05 -9.33 -14.20
N ARG A 129 14.81 -8.17 -13.55
CA ARG A 129 14.07 -8.12 -12.28
C ARG A 129 12.58 -8.31 -12.51
N ILE A 130 12.05 -7.75 -13.59
CA ILE A 130 10.65 -7.92 -14.01
C ILE A 130 10.39 -9.39 -14.34
N ASP A 131 11.23 -10.00 -15.17
CA ASP A 131 11.13 -11.40 -15.53
C ASP A 131 11.17 -12.34 -14.31
N LEU A 132 12.01 -12.03 -13.35
CA LEU A 132 12.14 -12.80 -12.14
C LEU A 132 10.91 -12.64 -11.24
N LEU A 133 10.40 -11.41 -11.11
CA LEU A 133 9.15 -11.12 -10.41
C LEU A 133 7.98 -11.93 -11.00
N MET A 134 7.80 -11.86 -12.32
CA MET A 134 6.70 -12.55 -13.01
C MET A 134 6.81 -14.06 -12.89
N ARG A 135 8.02 -14.62 -12.94
CA ARG A 135 8.25 -16.06 -12.71
C ARG A 135 7.88 -16.49 -11.29
N GLU A 136 8.19 -15.67 -10.29
CA GLU A 136 7.85 -15.98 -8.89
C GLU A 136 6.33 -15.90 -8.65
N PHE A 137 5.65 -14.93 -9.25
CA PHE A 137 4.19 -14.86 -9.23
C PHE A 137 3.54 -16.09 -9.89
N ALA A 138 4.02 -16.46 -11.07
CA ALA A 138 3.52 -17.63 -11.78
C ALA A 138 3.76 -18.94 -10.98
N ALA A 139 4.94 -19.10 -10.39
CA ALA A 139 5.27 -20.26 -9.56
C ALA A 139 4.39 -20.34 -8.30
N ALA A 140 4.07 -19.19 -7.70
CA ALA A 140 3.19 -19.10 -6.54
C ALA A 140 1.70 -19.22 -6.91
N ARG A 141 1.34 -19.16 -8.20
CA ARG A 141 -0.04 -19.08 -8.70
C ARG A 141 -0.83 -17.92 -8.11
N VAL A 142 -0.15 -16.79 -7.94
CA VAL A 142 -0.73 -15.54 -7.45
C VAL A 142 -0.76 -14.54 -8.59
N SER A 143 -1.86 -13.79 -8.72
CA SER A 143 -1.97 -12.69 -9.66
C SER A 143 -1.44 -11.39 -9.05
N LEU A 144 -0.69 -10.63 -9.82
CA LEU A 144 -0.40 -9.22 -9.50
C LEU A 144 -1.47 -8.39 -10.23
N ASP A 145 -2.54 -8.05 -9.51
CA ASP A 145 -3.71 -7.43 -10.14
C ASP A 145 -3.49 -5.96 -10.46
N ARG A 146 -2.94 -5.22 -9.49
CA ARG A 146 -2.74 -3.78 -9.63
C ARG A 146 -1.51 -3.33 -8.86
N TRP A 147 -0.85 -2.33 -9.40
CA TRP A 147 0.22 -1.63 -8.73
C TRP A 147 -0.01 -0.12 -8.82
N PHE A 148 -0.06 0.52 -7.69
CA PHE A 148 -0.15 1.97 -7.58
C PHE A 148 1.16 2.53 -7.03
N CYS A 149 1.50 3.73 -7.45
CA CYS A 149 2.66 4.45 -6.95
C CYS A 149 2.26 5.86 -6.53
N ILE A 150 2.76 6.30 -5.40
CA ILE A 150 2.65 7.68 -4.93
C ILE A 150 4.05 8.29 -4.95
N ASP A 151 4.22 9.33 -5.76
CA ASP A 151 5.33 10.29 -5.64
C ASP A 151 4.76 11.64 -5.13
N GLU A 152 4.56 12.60 -6.01
CA GLU A 152 3.77 13.82 -5.74
C GLU A 152 2.27 13.58 -6.01
N GLN A 153 1.96 12.57 -6.83
CA GLN A 153 0.62 12.20 -7.27
C GLN A 153 0.42 10.69 -7.16
N LEU A 154 -0.83 10.27 -7.18
CA LEU A 154 -1.17 8.86 -7.34
C LEU A 154 -1.06 8.49 -8.82
N LYS A 155 -0.38 7.39 -9.11
CA LYS A 155 -0.18 6.85 -10.46
C LYS A 155 -0.43 5.35 -10.45
N SER A 156 -0.85 4.81 -11.59
CA SER A 156 -0.83 3.37 -11.83
C SER A 156 0.49 2.96 -12.47
N VAL A 157 0.90 1.73 -12.19
CA VAL A 157 2.03 1.08 -12.84
C VAL A 157 1.48 -0.07 -13.65
N ASP A 158 1.86 -0.15 -14.93
CA ASP A 158 1.53 -1.31 -15.75
C ASP A 158 2.21 -2.55 -15.16
N VAL A 159 1.41 -3.58 -14.83
CA VAL A 159 1.92 -4.74 -14.08
C VAL A 159 2.77 -5.68 -14.92
N GLU A 160 2.66 -5.62 -16.25
CA GLU A 160 3.43 -6.49 -17.16
C GLU A 160 4.80 -5.90 -17.47
N THR A 161 4.86 -4.58 -17.64
CA THR A 161 6.08 -3.88 -18.04
C THR A 161 6.72 -3.06 -16.93
N LEU A 162 6.00 -2.87 -15.82
CA LEU A 162 6.34 -1.96 -14.72
C LEU A 162 6.60 -0.51 -15.18
N ALA A 163 5.92 -0.10 -16.24
CA ALA A 163 5.93 1.28 -16.71
C ALA A 163 4.87 2.11 -15.98
N VAL A 164 5.17 3.36 -15.67
CA VAL A 164 4.22 4.28 -15.03
C VAL A 164 3.23 4.80 -16.05
N LEU A 165 1.95 4.65 -15.75
CA LEU A 165 0.84 5.15 -16.56
C LEU A 165 0.30 6.46 -15.97
N PRO A 166 0.04 7.47 -16.81
CA PRO A 166 -0.65 8.68 -16.35
C PRO A 166 -2.10 8.32 -15.94
N HIS A 167 -2.57 8.94 -14.87
CA HIS A 167 -3.97 8.94 -14.45
C HIS A 167 -4.71 10.13 -15.02
#